data_b0e4466dd4bf8116b6d5e4c3aca807b3
#
_entry.id   b0e4466dd4bf8116b6d5e4c3aca807b3
#
_cell.length_a   1.000
_cell.length_b   1.000
_cell.length_c   1.000
_cell.angle_alpha   90.00
_cell.angle_beta   90.00
_cell.angle_gamma   90.00
#
_symmetry.space_group_name_H-M   'P 1'
#
loop_
_entity.id
_entity.type
_entity.pdbx_description
1 polymer ?
#
loop_
_entity_poly.entity_id
_entity_poly.type
_entity_poly.pdbx_seq_one_letter_code
_entity_poly.pdbx_strand_id
1 'polypeptide(L)'
;MDGQELQLRDKNKSAFKLKGLPHVYWLNLDADVERRKYMEDQFAYWEVENHTRISGYDGREDDVSCHLKGKYPDHMNQQEVGCCMSHLKAIKHFYEETDDDYCMIMEDDAVLEIAKFWNFTWQEFFSYAPYDWDCLQLTTITTGDIYVKLHLKFVNDFSAAVYLITRHHAAKVLRNHMRGDKWKLDNNVKPRAVSEDTIMESGKTYSIPIFLYNLNFQSTIHPEHINVFHQGPYNALWNFWRQSGATVDIKEWMNYDPYLGRATPNSAAPPQEEAKEEEKVEETESS
;
A
#
# COMPACT_ATOMS: atom_id res chain seq x y z
N MET A 1 -18.70 34.39 -1.05
CA MET A 1 -17.36 33.84 -0.76
C MET A 1 -17.08 32.82 -1.82
N ASP A 2 -16.00 33.01 -2.53
CA ASP A 2 -15.67 32.23 -3.71
C ASP A 2 -15.25 30.81 -3.28
N GLY A 3 -15.72 29.77 -3.98
CA GLY A 3 -15.44 28.38 -3.65
C GLY A 3 -13.94 28.04 -3.59
N GLN A 4 -13.09 28.83 -4.27
CA GLN A 4 -11.65 28.73 -4.19
C GLN A 4 -11.08 29.08 -2.80
N GLU A 5 -11.67 30.03 -2.07
CA GLU A 5 -11.18 30.42 -0.74
C GLU A 5 -11.47 29.34 0.32
N LEU A 6 -12.56 28.60 0.16
CA LEU A 6 -12.89 27.46 1.01
C LEU A 6 -11.96 26.27 0.77
N GLN A 7 -11.58 26.01 -0.48
CA GLN A 7 -10.63 24.94 -0.83
C GLN A 7 -9.21 25.24 -0.29
N LEU A 8 -8.75 26.49 -0.36
CA LEU A 8 -7.46 26.91 0.20
C LEU A 8 -7.41 26.77 1.73
N ARG A 9 -8.51 27.10 2.42
CA ARG A 9 -8.60 26.94 3.87
C ARG A 9 -8.64 25.47 4.31
N ASP A 10 -9.28 24.62 3.56
CA ASP A 10 -9.33 23.19 3.82
C ASP A 10 -7.97 22.51 3.59
N LYS A 11 -7.28 22.92 2.52
CA LYS A 11 -5.93 22.49 2.20
C LYS A 11 -4.97 22.73 3.37
N ASN A 12 -4.97 23.95 3.93
CA ASN A 12 -4.09 24.34 5.03
C ASN A 12 -4.37 23.59 6.35
N LYS A 13 -5.54 22.99 6.52
CA LYS A 13 -5.90 22.28 7.76
C LYS A 13 -5.41 20.84 7.82
N SER A 14 -5.07 20.24 6.72
CA SER A 14 -4.75 18.81 6.65
C SER A 14 -3.34 18.50 6.17
N ALA A 15 -2.74 19.38 5.36
CA ALA A 15 -1.43 19.13 4.74
C ALA A 15 -0.32 18.83 5.77
N PHE A 16 -0.39 19.46 6.95
CA PHE A 16 0.57 19.21 8.04
C PHE A 16 0.63 17.75 8.50
N LYS A 17 -0.44 16.96 8.26
CA LYS A 17 -0.49 15.54 8.68
C LYS A 17 0.51 14.67 7.93
N LEU A 18 0.85 15.04 6.70
CA LEU A 18 1.86 14.35 5.89
C LEU A 18 3.24 15.03 5.94
N LYS A 19 3.39 16.09 6.76
CA LYS A 19 4.68 16.75 6.90
C LYS A 19 5.73 15.81 7.50
N GLY A 20 6.89 15.75 6.84
CA GLY A 20 8.00 14.89 7.26
C GLY A 20 7.95 13.49 6.68
N LEU A 21 7.13 13.25 5.64
CA LEU A 21 7.29 12.06 4.79
C LEU A 21 8.75 11.98 4.31
N PRO A 22 9.35 10.77 4.25
CA PRO A 22 10.65 10.60 3.63
C PRO A 22 10.55 10.90 2.13
N HIS A 23 11.68 10.89 1.43
CA HIS A 23 11.67 10.99 -0.03
C HIS A 23 10.75 9.93 -0.64
N VAL A 24 9.81 10.35 -1.48
CA VAL A 24 8.84 9.49 -2.14
C VAL A 24 9.29 9.19 -3.57
N TYR A 25 9.58 7.93 -3.87
CA TYR A 25 9.74 7.45 -5.24
C TYR A 25 8.42 6.87 -5.71
N TRP A 26 7.85 7.41 -6.78
CA TRP A 26 6.55 6.95 -7.24
C TRP A 26 6.59 6.44 -8.69
N LEU A 27 5.98 5.29 -8.88
CA LEU A 27 5.97 4.55 -10.13
C LEU A 27 4.84 5.04 -11.01
N ASN A 28 5.14 5.31 -12.28
CA ASN A 28 4.11 5.65 -13.25
C ASN A 28 4.60 5.28 -14.66
N LEU A 29 3.74 4.68 -15.45
CA LEU A 29 4.01 4.40 -16.85
C LEU A 29 3.98 5.68 -17.67
N ASP A 30 4.86 5.81 -18.65
CA ASP A 30 4.97 7.06 -19.43
C ASP A 30 3.69 7.36 -20.23
N ALA A 31 2.96 6.33 -20.64
CA ALA A 31 1.68 6.45 -21.33
C ALA A 31 0.53 6.88 -20.41
N ASP A 32 0.61 6.63 -19.09
CA ASP A 32 -0.48 6.87 -18.15
C ASP A 32 -0.45 8.32 -17.60
N VAL A 33 -0.70 9.30 -18.48
CA VAL A 33 -0.61 10.74 -18.19
C VAL A 33 -1.66 11.18 -17.15
N GLU A 34 -2.86 10.60 -17.16
CA GLU A 34 -3.92 10.93 -16.20
C GLU A 34 -3.54 10.52 -14.78
N ARG A 35 -2.99 9.31 -14.61
CA ARG A 35 -2.50 8.82 -13.33
C ARG A 35 -1.31 9.65 -12.83
N ARG A 36 -0.43 10.08 -13.77
CA ARG A 36 0.66 11.02 -13.46
C ARG A 36 0.12 12.32 -12.89
N LYS A 37 -0.82 12.93 -13.59
CA LYS A 37 -1.42 14.18 -13.14
C LYS A 37 -2.11 14.04 -11.78
N TYR A 38 -2.80 12.92 -11.56
CA TYR A 38 -3.44 12.63 -10.29
C TYR A 38 -2.45 12.63 -9.12
N MET A 39 -1.30 11.99 -9.26
CA MET A 39 -0.26 11.97 -8.22
C MET A 39 0.36 13.35 -8.02
N GLU A 40 0.69 14.06 -9.09
CA GLU A 40 1.23 15.42 -9.03
C GLU A 40 0.25 16.38 -8.33
N ASP A 41 -1.04 16.29 -8.62
CA ASP A 41 -2.09 17.10 -7.96
C ASP A 41 -2.18 16.75 -6.46
N GLN A 42 -2.07 15.47 -6.07
CA GLN A 42 -2.03 15.08 -4.66
C GLN A 42 -0.78 15.62 -3.94
N PHE A 43 0.40 15.47 -4.52
CA PHE A 43 1.64 15.98 -3.92
C PHE A 43 1.56 17.49 -3.73
N ALA A 44 1.05 18.21 -4.72
CA ALA A 44 0.84 19.67 -4.63
C ALA A 44 -0.18 20.02 -3.54
N TYR A 45 -1.30 19.28 -3.44
CA TYR A 45 -2.31 19.50 -2.42
C TYR A 45 -1.78 19.24 -1.00
N TRP A 46 -1.01 18.16 -0.81
CA TRP A 46 -0.49 17.75 0.49
C TRP A 46 0.87 18.38 0.84
N GLU A 47 1.40 19.24 -0.02
CA GLU A 47 2.71 19.89 0.17
C GLU A 47 3.85 18.88 0.35
N VAL A 48 3.78 17.77 -0.37
CA VAL A 48 4.85 16.76 -0.43
C VAL A 48 5.86 17.22 -1.47
N GLU A 49 6.95 17.85 -1.03
CA GLU A 49 7.95 18.45 -1.92
C GLU A 49 9.02 17.46 -2.37
N ASN A 50 9.37 16.50 -1.49
CA ASN A 50 10.44 15.53 -1.75
C ASN A 50 9.88 14.29 -2.44
N HIS A 51 9.73 14.36 -3.75
CA HIS A 51 9.29 13.20 -4.54
C HIS A 51 10.00 13.12 -5.88
N THR A 52 10.17 11.89 -6.38
CA THR A 52 10.76 11.59 -7.69
C THR A 52 9.91 10.58 -8.42
N ARG A 53 9.52 10.91 -9.65
CA ARG A 53 8.83 9.97 -10.53
C ARG A 53 9.83 8.97 -11.11
N ILE A 54 9.47 7.70 -11.05
CA ILE A 54 10.20 6.62 -11.71
C ILE A 54 9.33 6.11 -12.86
N SER A 55 9.80 6.27 -14.10
CA SER A 55 9.17 5.68 -15.28
C SER A 55 9.22 4.16 -15.16
N GLY A 56 8.04 3.51 -15.13
CA GLY A 56 7.89 2.07 -15.02
C GLY A 56 8.16 1.34 -16.35
N TYR A 57 8.27 0.01 -16.29
CA TYR A 57 8.28 -0.87 -17.45
C TYR A 57 6.85 -1.20 -17.87
N ASP A 58 6.47 -0.84 -19.09
CA ASP A 58 5.13 -1.08 -19.62
C ASP A 58 5.02 -2.46 -20.27
N GLY A 59 4.61 -3.45 -19.49
CA GLY A 59 4.42 -4.81 -20.01
C GLY A 59 3.21 -4.98 -20.93
N ARG A 60 2.45 -3.92 -21.24
CA ARG A 60 1.36 -3.95 -22.23
C ARG A 60 1.91 -3.80 -23.65
N GLU A 61 2.93 -2.97 -23.81
CA GLU A 61 3.47 -2.54 -25.11
C GLU A 61 4.86 -3.12 -25.38
N ASP A 62 5.65 -3.34 -24.34
CA ASP A 62 7.05 -3.72 -24.43
C ASP A 62 7.27 -5.21 -24.16
N ASP A 63 8.23 -5.81 -24.89
CA ASP A 63 8.80 -7.09 -24.49
C ASP A 63 9.73 -6.93 -23.29
N VAL A 64 9.15 -7.09 -22.09
CA VAL A 64 9.88 -6.95 -20.84
C VAL A 64 10.96 -8.02 -20.63
N SER A 65 10.94 -9.11 -21.40
CA SER A 65 11.91 -10.22 -21.29
C SER A 65 13.34 -9.80 -21.60
N CYS A 66 13.52 -8.78 -22.46
CA CYS A 66 14.84 -8.25 -22.79
C CYS A 66 15.59 -7.66 -21.58
N HIS A 67 14.86 -7.26 -20.52
CA HIS A 67 15.41 -6.73 -19.28
C HIS A 67 15.71 -7.81 -18.24
N LEU A 68 15.36 -9.07 -18.53
CA LEU A 68 15.60 -10.17 -17.61
C LEU A 68 16.94 -10.87 -17.84
N LYS A 69 17.50 -11.40 -16.78
CA LYS A 69 18.63 -12.31 -16.75
C LYS A 69 18.18 -13.67 -16.21
N GLY A 70 18.40 -14.72 -16.97
CA GLY A 70 17.98 -16.06 -16.61
C GLY A 70 16.65 -16.45 -17.27
N LYS A 71 15.90 -17.32 -16.61
CA LYS A 71 14.61 -17.81 -17.07
C LYS A 71 13.52 -16.76 -16.84
N TYR A 72 12.57 -16.65 -17.76
CA TYR A 72 11.36 -15.88 -17.52
C TYR A 72 10.59 -16.51 -16.32
N PRO A 73 10.07 -15.72 -15.37
CA PRO A 73 9.38 -16.26 -14.20
C PRO A 73 8.11 -16.97 -14.63
N ASP A 74 7.98 -18.24 -14.21
CA ASP A 74 6.82 -19.06 -14.53
C ASP A 74 5.55 -18.45 -13.88
N HIS A 75 4.42 -18.57 -14.56
CA HIS A 75 3.10 -18.13 -14.11
C HIS A 75 2.93 -16.61 -13.91
N MET A 76 3.78 -15.80 -14.52
CA MET A 76 3.64 -14.34 -14.54
C MET A 76 3.37 -13.84 -15.97
N ASN A 77 2.44 -12.89 -16.08
CA ASN A 77 2.26 -12.16 -17.34
C ASN A 77 3.28 -11.00 -17.46
N GLN A 78 3.35 -10.36 -18.62
CA GLN A 78 4.32 -9.29 -18.86
C GLN A 78 4.06 -8.05 -17.98
N GLN A 79 2.80 -7.74 -17.68
CA GLN A 79 2.42 -6.63 -16.83
C GLN A 79 2.87 -6.86 -15.38
N GLU A 80 2.72 -8.07 -14.84
CA GLU A 80 3.21 -8.44 -13.51
C GLU A 80 4.73 -8.34 -13.43
N VAL A 81 5.43 -8.82 -14.46
CA VAL A 81 6.90 -8.72 -14.54
C VAL A 81 7.33 -7.26 -14.66
N GLY A 82 6.66 -6.47 -15.51
CA GLY A 82 6.91 -5.05 -15.68
C GLY A 82 6.72 -4.28 -14.37
N CYS A 83 5.63 -4.56 -13.63
CA CYS A 83 5.38 -3.97 -12.31
C CYS A 83 6.51 -4.32 -11.33
N CYS A 84 6.86 -5.59 -11.18
CA CYS A 84 7.93 -6.02 -10.29
C CYS A 84 9.28 -5.35 -10.63
N MET A 85 9.64 -5.28 -11.90
CA MET A 85 10.85 -4.60 -12.36
C MET A 85 10.80 -3.08 -12.11
N SER A 86 9.62 -2.47 -12.20
CA SER A 86 9.45 -1.03 -11.91
C SER A 86 9.73 -0.72 -10.45
N HIS A 87 9.25 -1.55 -9.53
CA HIS A 87 9.58 -1.45 -8.11
C HIS A 87 11.07 -1.64 -7.86
N LEU A 88 11.69 -2.65 -8.47
CA LEU A 88 13.14 -2.88 -8.36
C LEU A 88 13.95 -1.70 -8.92
N LYS A 89 13.47 -1.05 -9.98
CA LYS A 89 14.07 0.17 -10.54
C LYS A 89 14.00 1.33 -9.56
N ALA A 90 12.88 1.53 -8.86
CA ALA A 90 12.75 2.55 -7.84
C ALA A 90 13.68 2.28 -6.64
N ILE A 91 13.74 1.03 -6.18
CA ILE A 91 14.65 0.59 -5.11
C ILE A 91 16.11 0.82 -5.50
N LYS A 92 16.46 0.51 -6.76
CA LYS A 92 17.80 0.77 -7.29
C LYS A 92 18.13 2.26 -7.29
N HIS A 93 17.21 3.09 -7.78
CA HIS A 93 17.40 4.54 -7.81
C HIS A 93 17.61 5.10 -6.40
N PHE A 94 16.76 4.73 -5.44
CA PHE A 94 16.95 5.09 -4.04
C PHE A 94 18.33 4.69 -3.52
N TYR A 95 18.73 3.45 -3.76
CA TYR A 95 19.98 2.91 -3.22
C TYR A 95 21.24 3.56 -3.83
N GLU A 96 21.21 3.87 -5.12
CA GLU A 96 22.38 4.39 -5.85
C GLU A 96 22.50 5.92 -5.79
N GLU A 97 21.38 6.66 -5.71
CA GLU A 97 21.37 8.11 -5.88
C GLU A 97 21.25 8.89 -4.55
N THR A 98 21.01 8.23 -3.43
CA THR A 98 20.92 8.87 -2.11
C THR A 98 21.68 8.10 -1.05
N ASP A 99 21.92 8.76 0.10
CA ASP A 99 22.45 8.13 1.32
C ASP A 99 21.42 8.04 2.43
N ASP A 100 20.13 8.28 2.11
CA ASP A 100 19.06 8.21 3.10
C ASP A 100 18.92 6.79 3.68
N ASP A 101 18.59 6.68 4.96
CA ASP A 101 18.44 5.40 5.65
C ASP A 101 17.23 4.60 5.16
N TYR A 102 16.19 5.28 4.68
CA TYR A 102 14.95 4.69 4.17
C TYR A 102 14.25 5.65 3.21
N CYS A 103 13.37 5.11 2.39
CA CYS A 103 12.50 5.89 1.52
C CYS A 103 11.07 5.34 1.52
N MET A 104 10.15 6.09 0.92
CA MET A 104 8.81 5.64 0.59
C MET A 104 8.71 5.34 -0.90
N ILE A 105 8.07 4.22 -1.24
CA ILE A 105 7.74 3.90 -2.63
C ILE A 105 6.22 3.85 -2.75
N MET A 106 5.70 4.49 -3.83
CA MET A 106 4.27 4.55 -4.13
C MET A 106 4.00 4.13 -5.57
N GLU A 107 2.86 3.49 -5.81
CA GLU A 107 2.29 3.37 -7.14
C GLU A 107 1.46 4.62 -7.47
N ASP A 108 1.16 4.82 -8.74
CA ASP A 108 0.48 6.04 -9.23
C ASP A 108 -1.04 6.04 -9.02
N ASP A 109 -1.54 5.11 -8.24
CA ASP A 109 -2.91 5.06 -7.74
C ASP A 109 -3.02 5.19 -6.21
N ALA A 110 -1.93 5.50 -5.52
CA ALA A 110 -1.96 5.74 -4.08
C ALA A 110 -2.91 6.90 -3.73
N VAL A 111 -3.68 6.74 -2.63
CA VAL A 111 -4.65 7.74 -2.15
C VAL A 111 -4.14 8.37 -0.87
N LEU A 112 -3.65 9.61 -0.96
CA LEU A 112 -3.20 10.39 0.20
C LEU A 112 -4.37 11.05 0.95
N GLU A 113 -5.53 11.16 0.32
CA GLU A 113 -6.72 11.83 0.88
C GLU A 113 -7.19 11.21 2.20
N ILE A 114 -6.93 9.94 2.42
CA ILE A 114 -7.27 9.23 3.64
C ILE A 114 -6.68 9.88 4.89
N ALA A 115 -5.54 10.55 4.78
CA ALA A 115 -4.91 11.27 5.87
C ALA A 115 -5.79 12.39 6.47
N LYS A 116 -6.81 12.88 5.76
CA LYS A 116 -7.78 13.84 6.30
C LYS A 116 -8.49 13.30 7.53
N PHE A 117 -8.69 11.99 7.60
CA PHE A 117 -9.42 11.33 8.68
C PHE A 117 -8.55 10.92 9.86
N TRP A 118 -7.20 10.96 9.73
CA TRP A 118 -6.32 10.65 10.85
C TRP A 118 -6.45 11.72 11.95
N ASN A 119 -6.31 11.31 13.22
CA ASN A 119 -6.13 12.23 14.34
C ASN A 119 -4.66 12.36 14.76
N PHE A 120 -3.76 11.81 13.99
CA PHE A 120 -2.32 11.83 14.17
C PHE A 120 -1.62 12.41 12.93
N THR A 121 -0.32 12.70 13.06
CA THR A 121 0.57 13.12 11.99
C THR A 121 1.47 11.96 11.55
N TRP A 122 2.05 12.08 10.35
CA TRP A 122 3.08 11.14 9.90
C TRP A 122 4.24 11.00 10.90
N GLN A 123 4.67 12.10 11.51
CA GLN A 123 5.76 12.10 12.48
C GLN A 123 5.39 11.32 13.75
N GLU A 124 4.16 11.49 14.24
CA GLU A 124 3.66 10.71 15.38
C GLU A 124 3.59 9.23 15.04
N PHE A 125 2.99 8.88 13.90
CA PHE A 125 2.94 7.50 13.40
C PHE A 125 4.34 6.89 13.35
N PHE A 126 5.27 7.55 12.66
CA PHE A 126 6.60 7.01 12.44
C PHE A 126 7.44 6.92 13.73
N SER A 127 7.19 7.79 14.72
CA SER A 127 7.87 7.73 16.01
C SER A 127 7.60 6.44 16.80
N TYR A 128 6.54 5.73 16.48
CA TYR A 128 6.19 4.44 17.08
C TYR A 128 6.53 3.24 16.20
N ALA A 129 7.17 3.45 15.06
CA ALA A 129 7.57 2.35 14.19
C ALA A 129 8.53 1.40 14.92
N PRO A 130 8.39 0.07 14.75
CA PRO A 130 9.33 -0.90 15.30
C PRO A 130 10.76 -0.57 14.85
N TYR A 131 11.75 -0.71 15.71
CA TYR A 131 13.14 -0.38 15.38
C TYR A 131 13.79 -1.38 14.40
N ASP A 132 13.19 -2.54 14.20
CA ASP A 132 13.77 -3.68 13.48
C ASP A 132 13.03 -4.02 12.17
N TRP A 133 12.31 -3.05 11.61
CA TRP A 133 11.65 -3.23 10.33
C TRP A 133 12.64 -3.13 9.16
N ASP A 134 12.48 -4.01 8.18
CA ASP A 134 13.11 -3.92 6.87
C ASP A 134 12.18 -3.23 5.87
N CYS A 135 10.87 -3.51 5.98
CA CYS A 135 9.82 -2.93 5.16
C CYS A 135 8.57 -2.64 6.01
N LEU A 136 7.88 -1.52 5.75
CA LEU A 136 6.56 -1.24 6.30
C LEU A 136 5.56 -1.16 5.15
N GLN A 137 4.67 -2.13 5.04
CA GLN A 137 3.57 -2.13 4.09
C GLN A 137 2.44 -1.23 4.62
N LEU A 138 2.10 -0.19 3.88
CA LEU A 138 1.18 0.85 4.32
C LEU A 138 -0.17 0.84 3.60
N THR A 139 -0.33 -0.08 2.65
CA THR A 139 -1.61 -0.43 1.98
C THR A 139 -1.80 -1.93 2.04
N THR A 140 -3.04 -2.38 2.15
CA THR A 140 -3.34 -3.81 2.18
C THR A 140 -4.58 -4.13 1.35
N ILE A 141 -4.46 -5.16 0.52
CA ILE A 141 -5.55 -5.85 -0.16
C ILE A 141 -5.58 -7.26 0.41
N THR A 142 -6.71 -7.70 0.92
CA THR A 142 -6.86 -9.06 1.46
C THR A 142 -8.22 -9.63 1.10
N THR A 143 -8.32 -10.94 1.00
CA THR A 143 -9.58 -11.65 0.74
C THR A 143 -10.32 -12.03 2.03
N GLY A 144 -9.76 -11.71 3.19
CA GLY A 144 -10.31 -11.99 4.52
C GLY A 144 -10.52 -10.72 5.33
N ASP A 145 -10.55 -10.88 6.64
CA ASP A 145 -10.61 -9.77 7.57
C ASP A 145 -9.36 -8.90 7.48
N ILE A 146 -9.56 -7.58 7.48
CA ILE A 146 -8.48 -6.62 7.41
C ILE A 146 -8.00 -6.31 8.82
N TYR A 147 -6.72 -6.56 9.07
CA TYR A 147 -6.07 -6.11 10.29
C TYR A 147 -5.62 -4.67 10.12
N VAL A 148 -6.15 -3.78 10.95
CA VAL A 148 -5.87 -2.34 10.86
C VAL A 148 -4.77 -1.87 11.79
N LYS A 149 -4.38 -2.68 12.80
CA LYS A 149 -3.25 -2.41 13.69
C LYS A 149 -1.96 -2.98 13.11
N LEU A 150 -0.82 -2.50 13.61
CA LEU A 150 0.49 -3.00 13.21
C LEU A 150 0.62 -4.51 13.49
N HIS A 151 1.03 -5.25 12.50
CA HIS A 151 1.27 -6.70 12.59
C HIS A 151 2.40 -7.10 11.65
N LEU A 152 2.99 -8.27 11.86
CA LEU A 152 3.87 -8.87 10.84
C LEU A 152 3.03 -9.20 9.62
N LYS A 153 3.55 -8.84 8.44
CA LYS A 153 2.87 -9.09 7.17
C LYS A 153 2.45 -10.56 7.05
N PHE A 154 1.16 -10.79 6.84
CA PHE A 154 0.63 -12.11 6.52
C PHE A 154 0.81 -12.43 5.04
N VAL A 155 0.76 -13.71 4.72
CA VAL A 155 0.85 -14.17 3.32
C VAL A 155 -0.26 -13.59 2.42
N ASN A 156 -1.41 -13.26 3.01
CA ASN A 156 -2.57 -12.70 2.31
C ASN A 156 -2.66 -11.17 2.35
N ASP A 157 -1.68 -10.49 2.93
CA ASP A 157 -1.59 -9.04 2.86
C ASP A 157 -0.93 -8.65 1.55
N PHE A 158 -1.73 -8.52 0.51
CA PHE A 158 -1.27 -8.10 -0.80
C PHE A 158 -1.18 -6.57 -0.87
N SER A 159 -0.62 -6.05 -1.92
CA SER A 159 -0.40 -4.67 -2.31
C SER A 159 1.01 -4.15 -2.03
N ALA A 160 1.62 -3.61 -3.06
CA ALA A 160 2.83 -2.81 -3.00
C ALA A 160 2.56 -1.33 -3.32
N ALA A 161 1.29 -0.88 -3.26
CA ALA A 161 0.91 0.46 -3.68
C ALA A 161 1.54 1.56 -2.82
N VAL A 162 1.76 1.34 -1.51
CA VAL A 162 2.54 2.25 -0.64
C VAL A 162 3.31 1.44 0.38
N TYR A 163 4.62 1.63 0.45
CA TYR A 163 5.46 1.02 1.48
C TYR A 163 6.73 1.84 1.76
N LEU A 164 7.31 1.63 2.93
CA LEU A 164 8.67 2.06 3.27
C LEU A 164 9.64 0.91 3.10
N ILE A 165 10.86 1.22 2.71
CA ILE A 165 11.97 0.27 2.62
C ILE A 165 13.23 0.89 3.20
N THR A 166 13.96 0.14 4.06
CA THR A 166 15.25 0.57 4.57
C THR A 166 16.34 0.41 3.52
N ARG A 167 17.39 1.23 3.61
CA ARG A 167 18.57 1.11 2.75
C ARG A 167 19.23 -0.27 2.86
N HIS A 168 19.28 -0.80 4.08
CA HIS A 168 19.81 -2.15 4.31
C HIS A 168 19.03 -3.21 3.52
N HIS A 169 17.70 -3.15 3.57
CA HIS A 169 16.85 -4.09 2.86
C HIS A 169 16.88 -3.86 1.35
N ALA A 170 16.91 -2.61 0.89
CA ALA A 170 17.11 -2.28 -0.52
C ALA A 170 18.38 -2.93 -1.09
N ALA A 171 19.51 -2.83 -0.37
CA ALA A 171 20.75 -3.52 -0.75
C ALA A 171 20.58 -5.04 -0.85
N LYS A 172 19.80 -5.65 0.06
CA LYS A 172 19.53 -7.08 0.05
C LYS A 172 18.66 -7.49 -1.15
N VAL A 173 17.59 -6.73 -1.42
CA VAL A 173 16.71 -6.95 -2.58
C VAL A 173 17.49 -6.85 -3.88
N LEU A 174 18.30 -5.80 -4.05
CA LEU A 174 19.12 -5.61 -5.24
C LEU A 174 20.14 -6.73 -5.42
N ARG A 175 20.83 -7.14 -4.36
CA ARG A 175 21.76 -8.28 -4.41
C ARG A 175 21.08 -9.58 -4.85
N ASN A 176 19.84 -9.78 -4.47
CA ASN A 176 19.05 -10.94 -4.87
C ASN A 176 18.60 -10.86 -6.33
N HIS A 177 18.15 -9.69 -6.77
CA HIS A 177 17.39 -9.53 -8.01
C HIS A 177 18.10 -8.75 -9.12
N MET A 178 19.31 -8.22 -8.92
CA MET A 178 20.06 -7.53 -9.96
C MET A 178 21.28 -8.34 -10.41
N ARG A 179 21.51 -8.42 -11.72
CA ARG A 179 22.66 -9.09 -12.33
C ARG A 179 23.23 -8.23 -13.47
N GLY A 180 24.20 -7.37 -13.15
CA GLY A 180 24.66 -6.33 -14.05
C GLY A 180 23.55 -5.28 -14.26
N ASP A 181 23.15 -5.06 -15.48
CA ASP A 181 22.10 -4.15 -15.91
C ASP A 181 20.70 -4.79 -16.04
N LYS A 182 20.58 -6.08 -15.68
CA LYS A 182 19.36 -6.87 -15.86
C LYS A 182 18.80 -7.37 -14.54
N TRP A 183 17.51 -7.64 -14.54
CA TRP A 183 16.77 -8.17 -13.41
C TRP A 183 16.71 -9.70 -13.43
N LYS A 184 16.82 -10.33 -12.27
CA LYS A 184 16.70 -11.78 -12.09
C LYS A 184 15.52 -12.08 -11.18
N LEU A 185 14.44 -12.61 -11.74
CA LEU A 185 13.19 -12.88 -11.03
C LEU A 185 12.92 -14.39 -10.83
N ASP A 186 13.75 -15.26 -11.40
CA ASP A 186 13.60 -16.72 -11.35
C ASP A 186 14.23 -17.38 -10.11
N ASN A 187 14.70 -16.60 -9.14
CA ASN A 187 15.30 -17.09 -7.88
C ASN A 187 14.35 -17.02 -6.68
N ASN A 188 13.09 -16.72 -6.89
CA ASN A 188 12.08 -16.79 -5.84
C ASN A 188 11.66 -18.25 -5.60
N VAL A 189 11.38 -18.57 -4.33
CA VAL A 189 10.85 -19.90 -3.93
C VAL A 189 9.40 -20.10 -4.35
N LYS A 190 8.68 -19.01 -4.63
CA LYS A 190 7.28 -19.06 -5.09
C LYS A 190 7.19 -19.12 -6.61
N PRO A 191 6.16 -19.78 -7.17
CA PRO A 191 5.95 -19.83 -8.61
C PRO A 191 5.72 -18.47 -9.25
N ARG A 192 5.13 -17.52 -8.50
CA ARG A 192 4.89 -16.14 -8.91
C ARG A 192 5.77 -15.20 -8.11
N ALA A 193 6.63 -14.47 -8.80
CA ALA A 193 7.53 -13.48 -8.21
C ALA A 193 6.91 -12.08 -8.30
N VAL A 194 5.68 -11.91 -7.77
CA VAL A 194 5.01 -10.60 -7.74
C VAL A 194 5.77 -9.61 -6.86
N SER A 195 5.46 -8.33 -6.98
CA SER A 195 6.22 -7.26 -6.34
C SER A 195 6.31 -7.44 -4.83
N GLU A 196 5.19 -7.75 -4.18
CA GLU A 196 5.13 -7.93 -2.72
C GLU A 196 6.03 -9.06 -2.25
N ASP A 197 5.98 -10.22 -2.92
CA ASP A 197 6.80 -11.38 -2.57
C ASP A 197 8.29 -11.10 -2.78
N THR A 198 8.62 -10.46 -3.89
CA THR A 198 10.00 -10.14 -4.25
C THR A 198 10.64 -9.15 -3.27
N ILE A 199 9.88 -8.16 -2.83
CA ILE A 199 10.37 -7.06 -2.00
C ILE A 199 10.23 -7.39 -0.52
N MET A 200 9.04 -7.81 -0.09
CA MET A 200 8.66 -7.83 1.32
C MET A 200 9.00 -9.14 2.04
N GLU A 201 8.99 -10.29 1.33
CA GLU A 201 9.23 -11.59 1.98
C GLU A 201 10.70 -11.88 2.28
N SER A 202 11.62 -11.15 1.67
CA SER A 202 13.04 -11.32 1.94
C SER A 202 13.54 -10.58 3.19
N GLY A 203 12.67 -9.82 3.86
CA GLY A 203 12.97 -9.02 5.06
C GLY A 203 11.90 -9.14 6.13
N LYS A 204 12.13 -8.45 7.26
CA LYS A 204 11.14 -8.31 8.31
C LYS A 204 10.16 -7.21 7.93
N THR A 205 9.00 -7.62 7.45
CA THR A 205 7.95 -6.71 7.00
C THR A 205 6.82 -6.65 8.00
N TYR A 206 6.47 -5.45 8.41
CA TYR A 206 5.23 -5.17 9.13
C TYR A 206 4.21 -4.55 8.19
N SER A 207 2.93 -4.76 8.48
CA SER A 207 1.80 -4.23 7.73
C SER A 207 0.89 -3.41 8.62
N ILE A 208 0.45 -2.26 8.12
CA ILE A 208 -0.55 -1.40 8.72
C ILE A 208 -1.20 -0.53 7.63
N PRO A 209 -2.49 -0.71 7.30
CA PRO A 209 -3.14 -0.05 6.17
C PRO A 209 -3.57 1.38 6.51
N ILE A 210 -2.64 2.33 6.44
CA ILE A 210 -2.91 3.75 6.67
C ILE A 210 -3.12 4.55 5.38
N PHE A 211 -2.72 4.00 4.23
CA PHE A 211 -3.03 4.55 2.91
C PHE A 211 -3.97 3.61 2.14
N LEU A 212 -4.54 4.13 1.06
CA LEU A 212 -5.41 3.39 0.15
C LEU A 212 -4.90 3.48 -1.29
N TYR A 213 -5.58 2.78 -2.17
CA TYR A 213 -5.39 2.79 -3.63
C TYR A 213 -6.67 3.26 -4.33
N ASN A 214 -6.56 3.84 -5.52
CA ASN A 214 -7.67 4.45 -6.23
C ASN A 214 -8.40 3.43 -7.13
N LEU A 215 -9.63 3.09 -6.78
CA LEU A 215 -10.46 2.17 -7.57
C LEU A 215 -10.96 2.74 -8.89
N ASN A 216 -10.94 4.07 -9.08
CA ASN A 216 -11.41 4.68 -10.33
C ASN A 216 -10.41 4.46 -11.48
N PHE A 217 -9.16 4.19 -11.16
CA PHE A 217 -8.19 3.74 -12.14
C PHE A 217 -8.28 2.22 -12.27
N GLN A 218 -8.62 1.75 -13.46
CA GLN A 218 -8.58 0.32 -13.73
C GLN A 218 -7.17 -0.21 -13.49
N SER A 219 -7.06 -1.37 -12.84
CA SER A 219 -5.77 -2.05 -12.73
C SER A 219 -5.21 -2.30 -14.12
N THR A 220 -3.99 -1.86 -14.37
CA THR A 220 -3.28 -2.11 -15.63
C THR A 220 -2.74 -3.54 -15.71
N ILE A 221 -2.75 -4.27 -14.59
CA ILE A 221 -2.24 -5.64 -14.48
C ILE A 221 -3.38 -6.64 -14.52
N HIS A 222 -4.41 -6.43 -13.71
CA HIS A 222 -5.55 -7.32 -13.52
C HIS A 222 -6.88 -6.55 -13.47
N PRO A 223 -7.41 -6.08 -14.60
CA PRO A 223 -8.66 -5.32 -14.64
C PRO A 223 -9.86 -6.07 -14.03
N GLU A 224 -9.86 -7.41 -14.12
CA GLU A 224 -10.90 -8.28 -13.59
C GLU A 224 -10.92 -8.37 -12.06
N HIS A 225 -9.82 -8.02 -11.36
CA HIS A 225 -9.72 -8.13 -9.91
C HIS A 225 -10.47 -7.03 -9.15
N ILE A 226 -10.86 -5.93 -9.81
CA ILE A 226 -11.48 -4.77 -9.15
C ILE A 226 -12.70 -5.19 -8.33
N ASN A 227 -13.63 -5.93 -8.92
CA ASN A 227 -14.86 -6.32 -8.25
C ASN A 227 -14.71 -7.51 -7.29
N VAL A 228 -13.65 -8.30 -7.44
CA VAL A 228 -13.46 -9.55 -6.69
C VAL A 228 -12.53 -9.35 -5.49
N PHE A 229 -11.42 -8.63 -5.68
CA PHE A 229 -10.38 -8.53 -4.67
C PHE A 229 -10.17 -7.11 -4.13
N HIS A 230 -10.41 -6.06 -4.92
CA HIS A 230 -10.01 -4.70 -4.55
C HIS A 230 -11.13 -3.92 -3.87
N GLN A 231 -12.36 -4.03 -4.36
CA GLN A 231 -13.46 -3.15 -3.89
C GLN A 231 -13.87 -3.42 -2.44
N GLY A 232 -13.92 -4.68 -2.03
CA GLY A 232 -14.28 -5.05 -0.66
C GLY A 232 -13.33 -4.45 0.38
N PRO A 233 -12.02 -4.77 0.31
CA PRO A 233 -11.01 -4.20 1.20
C PRO A 233 -10.95 -2.67 1.16
N TYR A 234 -11.03 -2.06 -0.03
CA TYR A 234 -11.07 -0.61 -0.16
C TYR A 234 -12.25 -0.01 0.62
N ASN A 235 -13.47 -0.51 0.40
CA ASN A 235 -14.65 0.00 1.07
C ASN A 235 -14.57 -0.17 2.60
N ALA A 236 -14.05 -1.30 3.06
CA ALA A 236 -13.86 -1.57 4.48
C ALA A 236 -12.89 -0.57 5.11
N LEU A 237 -11.71 -0.37 4.50
CA LEU A 237 -10.70 0.58 4.99
C LEU A 237 -11.16 2.03 4.88
N TRP A 238 -11.79 2.41 3.76
CA TRP A 238 -12.33 3.76 3.59
C TRP A 238 -13.37 4.10 4.66
N ASN A 239 -14.32 3.18 4.87
CA ASN A 239 -15.36 3.36 5.90
C ASN A 239 -14.77 3.38 7.30
N PHE A 240 -13.82 2.49 7.59
CA PHE A 240 -13.11 2.45 8.86
C PHE A 240 -12.45 3.81 9.16
N TRP A 241 -11.63 4.33 8.26
CA TRP A 241 -10.94 5.60 8.48
C TRP A 241 -11.91 6.77 8.61
N ARG A 242 -12.96 6.82 7.78
CA ARG A 242 -13.99 7.85 7.88
C ARG A 242 -14.72 7.86 9.20
N GLN A 243 -15.03 6.70 9.75
CA GLN A 243 -15.86 6.57 10.96
C GLN A 243 -15.02 6.60 12.23
N SER A 244 -13.85 6.01 12.21
CA SER A 244 -13.06 5.74 13.41
C SER A 244 -11.70 6.44 13.42
N GLY A 245 -11.22 6.98 12.32
CA GLY A 245 -9.89 7.58 12.21
C GLY A 245 -9.63 8.69 13.24
N ALA A 246 -10.67 9.47 13.58
CA ALA A 246 -10.56 10.53 14.58
C ALA A 246 -10.38 10.02 16.02
N THR A 247 -10.59 8.73 16.29
CA THR A 247 -10.50 8.10 17.62
C THR A 247 -9.38 7.08 17.74
N VAL A 248 -8.58 6.91 16.69
CA VAL A 248 -7.45 5.97 16.68
C VAL A 248 -6.39 6.42 17.67
N ASP A 249 -6.05 5.59 18.64
CA ASP A 249 -4.83 5.78 19.45
C ASP A 249 -3.64 5.18 18.68
N ILE A 250 -2.88 6.04 18.00
CA ILE A 250 -1.78 5.58 17.15
C ILE A 250 -0.69 4.87 17.96
N LYS A 251 -0.47 5.24 19.20
CA LYS A 251 0.49 4.57 20.08
C LYS A 251 0.06 3.13 20.38
N GLU A 252 -1.22 2.93 20.69
CA GLU A 252 -1.77 1.58 20.88
C GLU A 252 -1.73 0.76 19.58
N TRP A 253 -2.02 1.40 18.46
CA TRP A 253 -2.08 0.74 17.15
C TRP A 253 -0.71 0.29 16.63
N MET A 254 0.32 1.03 16.97
CA MET A 254 1.72 0.72 16.63
C MET A 254 2.39 -0.22 17.65
N ASN A 255 1.72 -0.57 18.75
CA ASN A 255 2.26 -1.47 19.75
C ASN A 255 2.11 -2.94 19.29
N TYR A 256 3.16 -3.45 18.65
CA TYR A 256 3.23 -4.84 18.25
C TYR A 256 3.80 -5.69 19.38
N ASP A 257 3.03 -6.68 19.86
CA ASP A 257 3.49 -7.68 20.81
C ASP A 257 3.70 -9.04 20.13
N PRO A 258 4.95 -9.48 19.93
CA PRO A 258 5.23 -10.74 19.26
C PRO A 258 4.81 -11.98 20.08
N TYR A 259 4.59 -11.83 21.38
CA TYR A 259 4.22 -12.92 22.28
C TYR A 259 2.71 -13.11 22.42
N LEU A 260 1.93 -12.08 22.24
CA LEU A 260 0.46 -12.16 22.23
C LEU A 260 -0.09 -12.81 20.95
N GLY A 261 0.78 -13.17 20.07
CA GLY A 261 0.56 -13.97 18.88
C GLY A 261 -0.75 -13.70 18.17
N ARG A 262 -0.85 -12.66 17.41
CA ARG A 262 -1.99 -12.19 16.64
C ARG A 262 -2.84 -11.21 17.47
N ALA A 263 -2.69 -9.91 17.15
CA ALA A 263 -3.71 -8.94 17.56
C ALA A 263 -5.09 -9.53 17.23
N THR A 264 -5.99 -9.51 18.20
CA THR A 264 -7.39 -9.88 17.95
C THR A 264 -7.88 -9.10 16.75
N PRO A 265 -8.51 -9.76 15.76
CA PRO A 265 -8.99 -9.07 14.57
C PRO A 265 -9.92 -7.93 15.00
N ASN A 266 -9.46 -6.69 14.82
CA ASN A 266 -10.38 -5.57 14.77
C ASN A 266 -10.83 -5.51 13.30
N SER A 267 -11.87 -6.29 12.99
CA SER A 267 -12.43 -6.23 11.65
C SER A 267 -12.89 -4.79 11.38
N ALA A 268 -12.50 -4.26 10.24
CA ALA A 268 -13.10 -3.02 9.72
C ALA A 268 -14.55 -3.24 9.24
N ALA A 269 -15.11 -4.42 9.49
CA ALA A 269 -16.51 -4.72 9.22
C ALA A 269 -17.40 -3.89 10.15
N PRO A 270 -18.44 -3.25 9.62
CA PRO A 270 -19.43 -2.59 10.44
C PRO A 270 -20.05 -3.60 11.40
N PRO A 271 -20.48 -3.19 12.62
CA PRO A 271 -21.17 -4.08 13.53
C PRO A 271 -22.35 -4.70 12.79
N GLN A 272 -22.40 -6.01 12.75
CA GLN A 272 -23.59 -6.71 12.30
C GLN A 272 -24.70 -6.31 13.27
N GLU A 273 -25.73 -5.63 12.78
CA GLU A 273 -26.98 -5.48 13.53
C GLU A 273 -27.46 -6.90 13.84
N GLU A 274 -27.48 -7.25 15.12
CA GLU A 274 -28.13 -8.47 15.58
C GLU A 274 -29.58 -8.43 15.08
N ALA A 275 -29.87 -9.25 14.09
CA ALA A 275 -31.23 -9.53 13.69
C ALA A 275 -31.94 -10.12 14.93
N LYS A 276 -32.75 -9.30 15.57
CA LYS A 276 -33.68 -9.80 16.59
C LYS A 276 -34.62 -10.76 15.86
N GLU A 277 -34.42 -12.04 16.06
CA GLU A 277 -35.42 -13.05 15.77
C GLU A 277 -36.66 -12.71 16.64
N GLU A 278 -37.69 -12.17 16.01
CA GLU A 278 -39.03 -12.13 16.60
C GLU A 278 -39.53 -13.59 16.65
N GLU A 279 -39.45 -14.17 17.83
CA GLU A 279 -40.13 -15.42 18.16
C GLU A 279 -41.66 -15.20 17.98
N LYS A 280 -42.18 -15.68 16.85
CA LYS A 280 -43.64 -15.84 16.69
C LYS A 280 -44.11 -16.96 17.60
N VAL A 281 -44.70 -16.57 18.71
CA VAL A 281 -45.50 -17.48 19.53
C VAL A 281 -46.78 -17.80 18.73
N GLU A 282 -46.86 -19.01 18.17
CA GLU A 282 -48.11 -19.58 17.67
C GLU A 282 -48.94 -19.98 18.86
N GLU A 283 -49.98 -19.17 19.16
CA GLU A 283 -51.11 -19.60 20.00
C GLU A 283 -51.94 -20.65 19.24
N THR A 284 -51.79 -21.90 19.62
CA THR A 284 -52.75 -22.95 19.25
C THR A 284 -53.95 -22.82 20.13
N GLU A 285 -55.02 -22.24 19.64
CA GLU A 285 -56.38 -22.41 20.22
C GLU A 285 -56.93 -23.78 19.82
N SER A 286 -57.14 -24.60 20.82
CA SER A 286 -57.92 -25.83 20.76
C SER A 286 -59.38 -25.52 21.03
N SER A 287 -60.27 -25.89 20.14
CA SER A 287 -61.61 -26.34 20.43
C SER A 287 -62.11 -27.19 19.28
#